data_d6ae84ca979915bb38f391f4e6f723de
#
_entry.id   d6ae84ca979915bb38f391f4e6f723de
#
_cell.length_a   1.000
_cell.length_b   1.000
_cell.length_c   1.000
_cell.angle_alpha   90.00
_cell.angle_beta   90.00
_cell.angle_gamma   90.00
#
_symmetry.space_group_name_H-M   'P 1'
#
loop_
_entity.id
_entity.type
_entity.pdbx_description
1 polymer ?
#
loop_
_entity_poly.entity_id
_entity_poly.type
_entity_poly.pdbx_seq_one_letter_code
_entity_poly.pdbx_strand_id
1 'polypeptide(L)'
;MRRTAQLSALLGALFMAVVALGLAPHAAAATPQQVTVYDPDDVLSDQEEATLRDETAKLDFPVDVPHVDYIVSATATAPYDDWVKDFGLNQHRELINAEGNKWADGHVLFTVDVNLRKMGTYVGEDLKEPLGYTSDATKYVDSMQSDFKKGDWVGGLLTGAQTVADHGSSSGLSATQGALLGGGIAVLGVGAAGVAVAATRKKQRSKALTDYDTVATDYARLAGELDSIDVRAHSLRSPIADAALRRQWEEIKSGFLNYHDAMMHLPEKADEKAIFARRKEFASAAGSVESLRHAEANIETMFKMENGDTDTRLRELLNLREDILKARVEAKDSAIAERIGELDARSQALMKSLDSPALMDEYSQIVSEFGTLTQALAKKQLTKANLDKHETPSLGSADWHPGYGYNNYVPFMLMSTWHSEAVQAASSSSTASYSGGFSGAGASGSF
;
A
#
# COMPACT_ATOMS: atom_id res chain seq x y z
N MET A 1 2.87 46.16 70.73
CA MET A 1 2.35 44.84 70.30
C MET A 1 1.08 44.85 69.41
N ARG A 2 0.79 45.91 68.61
CA ARG A 2 -0.38 45.98 67.70
C ARG A 2 -0.06 46.18 66.24
N ARG A 3 1.23 46.19 65.82
CA ARG A 3 1.67 46.38 64.45
C ARG A 3 2.17 45.10 63.73
N THR A 4 2.40 44.02 64.48
CA THR A 4 2.84 42.73 63.91
C THR A 4 1.70 41.81 63.53
N ALA A 5 0.47 42.02 64.04
CA ALA A 5 -0.69 41.20 63.69
C ALA A 5 -1.36 41.57 62.33
N GLN A 6 -1.13 42.78 61.81
CA GLN A 6 -1.72 43.23 60.55
C GLN A 6 -0.91 42.86 59.35
N LEU A 7 0.39 42.61 59.43
CA LEU A 7 1.24 42.15 58.34
C LEU A 7 1.04 40.65 58.02
N SER A 8 0.71 39.84 59.03
CA SER A 8 0.46 38.42 58.88
C SER A 8 -0.86 38.11 58.17
N ALA A 9 -1.87 38.98 58.32
CA ALA A 9 -3.18 38.82 57.67
C ALA A 9 -3.14 39.22 56.18
N LEU A 10 -2.29 40.17 55.80
CA LEU A 10 -2.12 40.58 54.38
C LEU A 10 -1.29 39.57 53.52
N LEU A 11 -0.31 38.88 54.13
CA LEU A 11 0.45 37.83 53.43
C LEU A 11 -0.39 36.57 53.25
N GLY A 12 -1.30 36.20 54.15
CA GLY A 12 -2.19 35.07 54.05
C GLY A 12 -3.25 35.28 52.99
N ALA A 13 -3.77 36.46 52.75
CA ALA A 13 -4.75 36.76 51.71
C ALA A 13 -4.13 36.84 50.32
N LEU A 14 -2.87 37.24 50.21
CA LEU A 14 -2.16 37.27 48.91
C LEU A 14 -1.74 35.86 48.45
N PHE A 15 -1.47 34.94 49.38
CA PHE A 15 -1.12 33.56 49.05
C PHE A 15 -2.35 32.73 48.62
N MET A 16 -3.54 33.01 49.16
CA MET A 16 -4.78 32.38 48.73
C MET A 16 -5.31 32.93 47.39
N ALA A 17 -5.01 34.17 47.04
CA ALA A 17 -5.40 34.72 45.73
C ALA A 17 -4.52 34.24 44.58
N VAL A 18 -3.26 33.84 44.82
CA VAL A 18 -2.35 33.32 43.81
C VAL A 18 -2.62 31.83 43.52
N VAL A 19 -3.15 31.06 44.50
CA VAL A 19 -3.53 29.66 44.30
C VAL A 19 -4.87 29.51 43.58
N ALA A 20 -5.75 30.52 43.58
CA ALA A 20 -7.03 30.48 42.89
C ALA A 20 -6.99 30.89 41.42
N LEU A 21 -5.86 31.39 40.88
CA LEU A 21 -5.69 31.75 39.48
C LEU A 21 -4.95 30.70 38.64
N GLY A 22 -4.65 29.54 39.21
CA GLY A 22 -3.83 28.49 38.55
C GLY A 22 -4.56 27.17 38.19
N LEU A 23 -5.84 27.08 38.47
CA LEU A 23 -6.64 25.89 38.12
C LEU A 23 -7.74 26.30 37.12
N ALA A 24 -7.37 26.55 35.88
CA ALA A 24 -8.29 26.26 34.81
C ALA A 24 -8.55 24.74 34.86
N PRO A 25 -9.79 24.27 34.81
CA PRO A 25 -10.05 22.84 34.74
C PRO A 25 -9.39 22.34 33.46
N HIS A 26 -8.28 21.63 33.58
CA HIS A 26 -7.84 20.75 32.50
C HIS A 26 -8.97 19.76 32.35
N ALA A 27 -9.60 19.73 31.18
CA ALA A 27 -10.49 18.62 30.85
C ALA A 27 -9.72 17.34 31.17
N ALA A 28 -10.25 16.51 32.05
CA ALA A 28 -9.60 15.25 32.39
C ALA A 28 -9.59 14.41 31.11
N ALA A 29 -8.42 13.94 30.71
CA ALA A 29 -8.32 12.94 29.66
C ALA A 29 -9.23 11.76 30.00
N ALA A 30 -10.03 11.30 29.03
CA ALA A 30 -11.02 10.26 29.27
C ALA A 30 -10.82 9.13 28.24
N THR A 31 -10.82 7.88 28.74
CA THR A 31 -10.83 6.69 27.88
C THR A 31 -12.26 6.43 27.39
N PRO A 32 -12.43 5.84 26.18
CA PRO A 32 -13.75 5.51 25.65
C PRO A 32 -14.51 4.55 26.57
N GLN A 33 -15.82 4.77 26.71
CA GLN A 33 -16.66 3.88 27.52
C GLN A 33 -17.00 2.60 26.75
N GLN A 34 -17.12 2.70 25.43
CA GLN A 34 -17.43 1.58 24.55
C GLN A 34 -16.62 1.67 23.24
N VAL A 35 -16.09 0.53 22.81
CA VAL A 35 -15.44 0.37 21.51
C VAL A 35 -16.17 -0.73 20.73
N THR A 36 -16.73 -0.37 19.57
CA THR A 36 -17.48 -1.29 18.72
C THR A 36 -16.75 -1.52 17.39
N VAL A 37 -16.73 -2.75 16.93
CA VAL A 37 -16.21 -3.12 15.61
C VAL A 37 -17.33 -3.74 14.82
N TYR A 38 -17.65 -3.15 13.68
CA TYR A 38 -18.60 -3.63 12.67
C TYR A 38 -17.77 -4.17 11.49
N ASP A 39 -17.76 -5.48 11.32
CA ASP A 39 -17.07 -6.16 10.23
C ASP A 39 -18.02 -7.15 9.52
N PRO A 40 -18.98 -6.63 8.71
CA PRO A 40 -19.99 -7.47 8.07
C PRO A 40 -19.44 -8.45 7.04
N ASP A 41 -18.20 -8.25 6.58
CA ASP A 41 -17.58 -9.02 5.51
C ASP A 41 -16.46 -9.94 6.02
N ASP A 42 -16.30 -10.10 7.36
CA ASP A 42 -15.26 -10.91 8.01
C ASP A 42 -13.83 -10.61 7.49
N VAL A 43 -13.51 -9.32 7.29
CA VAL A 43 -12.19 -8.85 6.82
C VAL A 43 -11.13 -9.02 7.90
N LEU A 44 -11.50 -8.80 9.16
CA LEU A 44 -10.66 -8.99 10.33
C LEU A 44 -10.93 -10.35 10.96
N SER A 45 -9.90 -10.96 11.52
CA SER A 45 -10.06 -12.10 12.41
C SER A 45 -10.56 -11.67 13.79
N ASP A 46 -11.20 -12.59 14.55
CA ASP A 46 -11.63 -12.35 15.94
C ASP A 46 -10.52 -11.77 16.83
N GLN A 47 -9.25 -12.17 16.58
CA GLN A 47 -8.09 -11.69 17.33
C GLN A 47 -7.74 -10.25 16.96
N GLU A 48 -7.89 -9.86 15.70
CA GLU A 48 -7.65 -8.50 15.21
C GLU A 48 -8.71 -7.55 15.72
N GLU A 49 -9.98 -7.97 15.72
CA GLU A 49 -11.05 -7.19 16.33
C GLU A 49 -10.85 -7.00 17.84
N ALA A 50 -10.49 -8.06 18.56
CA ALA A 50 -10.20 -7.97 19.98
C ALA A 50 -9.04 -7.00 20.25
N THR A 51 -7.97 -7.06 19.43
CA THR A 51 -6.84 -6.15 19.51
C THR A 51 -7.28 -4.69 19.31
N LEU A 52 -8.13 -4.45 18.30
CA LEU A 52 -8.64 -3.12 18.00
C LEU A 52 -9.45 -2.55 19.18
N ARG A 53 -10.32 -3.36 19.79
CA ARG A 53 -11.11 -2.97 20.97
C ARG A 53 -10.19 -2.70 22.18
N ASP A 54 -9.27 -3.60 22.47
CA ASP A 54 -8.43 -3.54 23.67
C ASP A 54 -7.42 -2.38 23.63
N GLU A 55 -6.84 -2.09 22.47
CA GLU A 55 -5.89 -0.99 22.35
C GLU A 55 -6.61 0.38 22.31
N THR A 56 -7.76 0.46 21.66
CA THR A 56 -8.55 1.70 21.63
C THR A 56 -9.07 2.08 23.01
N ALA A 57 -9.48 1.10 23.83
CA ALA A 57 -9.95 1.33 25.20
C ALA A 57 -8.88 1.94 26.14
N LYS A 58 -7.61 1.95 25.71
CA LYS A 58 -6.49 2.56 26.46
C LYS A 58 -6.15 3.97 26.02
N LEU A 59 -6.78 4.48 24.95
CA LEU A 59 -6.50 5.81 24.43
C LEU A 59 -7.12 6.89 25.32
N ASP A 60 -6.35 7.91 25.64
CA ASP A 60 -6.80 9.07 26.39
C ASP A 60 -7.20 10.18 25.42
N PHE A 61 -8.49 10.42 25.26
CA PHE A 61 -9.01 11.51 24.44
C PHE A 61 -9.00 12.84 25.24
N PRO A 62 -8.86 14.00 24.55
CA PRO A 62 -8.82 15.30 25.21
C PRO A 62 -10.17 15.71 25.81
N VAL A 63 -11.24 15.01 25.47
CA VAL A 63 -12.60 15.18 26.00
C VAL A 63 -13.24 13.80 26.21
N ASP A 64 -14.38 13.77 26.92
CA ASP A 64 -15.15 12.52 27.06
C ASP A 64 -15.68 12.06 25.69
N VAL A 65 -15.25 10.87 25.25
CA VAL A 65 -15.66 10.19 24.02
C VAL A 65 -16.34 8.89 24.43
N PRO A 66 -17.67 8.86 24.59
CA PRO A 66 -18.37 7.65 25.00
C PRO A 66 -18.20 6.47 24.06
N HIS A 67 -18.22 6.70 22.75
CA HIS A 67 -18.19 5.65 21.75
C HIS A 67 -17.11 5.86 20.70
N VAL A 68 -16.28 4.82 20.48
CA VAL A 68 -15.40 4.72 19.33
C VAL A 68 -15.84 3.53 18.49
N ASP A 69 -16.17 3.78 17.23
CA ASP A 69 -16.76 2.79 16.32
C ASP A 69 -15.89 2.57 15.11
N TYR A 70 -15.65 1.33 14.77
CA TYR A 70 -14.90 0.92 13.58
C TYR A 70 -15.82 0.22 12.60
N ILE A 71 -15.78 0.61 11.33
CA ILE A 71 -16.50 -0.04 10.24
C ILE A 71 -15.45 -0.55 9.25
N VAL A 72 -15.35 -1.86 9.13
CA VAL A 72 -14.43 -2.54 8.19
C VAL A 72 -15.27 -3.29 7.17
N SER A 73 -15.03 -3.06 5.90
CA SER A 73 -15.84 -3.63 4.82
C SER A 73 -14.99 -4.03 3.62
N ALA A 74 -15.52 -4.92 2.80
CA ALA A 74 -15.03 -5.29 1.48
C ALA A 74 -16.09 -5.06 0.38
N THR A 75 -17.28 -4.56 0.74
CA THR A 75 -18.44 -4.47 -0.16
C THR A 75 -19.02 -3.05 -0.27
N ALA A 76 -18.31 -2.02 0.21
CA ALA A 76 -18.75 -0.64 0.06
C ALA A 76 -18.88 -0.24 -1.42
N THR A 77 -19.75 0.74 -1.65
CA THR A 77 -19.99 1.31 -2.98
C THR A 77 -19.70 2.81 -3.03
N ALA A 78 -19.47 3.33 -4.22
CA ALA A 78 -19.32 4.78 -4.39
C ALA A 78 -20.70 5.46 -4.57
N PRO A 79 -20.93 6.66 -4.03
CA PRO A 79 -20.00 7.47 -3.20
C PRO A 79 -19.78 6.88 -1.80
N TYR A 80 -18.55 6.83 -1.34
CA TYR A 80 -18.18 6.15 -0.09
C TYR A 80 -18.85 6.75 1.15
N ASP A 81 -18.87 8.08 1.28
CA ASP A 81 -19.52 8.75 2.40
C ASP A 81 -21.02 8.43 2.48
N ASP A 82 -21.70 8.33 1.33
CA ASP A 82 -23.10 7.93 1.28
C ASP A 82 -23.29 6.47 1.70
N TRP A 83 -22.37 5.59 1.31
CA TRP A 83 -22.40 4.19 1.74
C TRP A 83 -22.27 4.07 3.27
N VAL A 84 -21.30 4.79 3.89
CA VAL A 84 -21.11 4.79 5.35
C VAL A 84 -22.36 5.36 6.06
N LYS A 85 -22.92 6.45 5.55
CA LYS A 85 -24.19 7.02 6.05
C LYS A 85 -25.33 5.98 5.97
N ASP A 86 -25.47 5.32 4.84
CA ASP A 86 -26.55 4.34 4.60
C ASP A 86 -26.35 3.08 5.45
N PHE A 87 -25.12 2.68 5.75
CA PHE A 87 -24.79 1.64 6.71
C PHE A 87 -25.35 2.00 8.10
N GLY A 88 -25.11 3.22 8.59
CA GLY A 88 -25.70 3.71 9.82
C GLY A 88 -27.22 3.80 9.76
N LEU A 89 -27.78 4.41 8.72
CA LEU A 89 -29.23 4.61 8.61
C LEU A 89 -30.03 3.32 8.55
N ASN A 90 -29.51 2.30 7.85
CA ASN A 90 -30.28 1.10 7.52
C ASN A 90 -29.98 -0.10 8.43
N GLN A 91 -28.78 -0.17 9.02
CA GLN A 91 -28.31 -1.34 9.75
C GLN A 91 -27.92 -1.02 11.21
N HIS A 92 -27.36 0.18 11.47
CA HIS A 92 -26.78 0.57 12.76
C HIS A 92 -27.26 1.95 13.19
N ARG A 93 -28.53 2.01 13.53
CA ARG A 93 -29.25 3.24 13.82
C ARG A 93 -28.69 4.01 15.04
N GLU A 94 -27.96 3.30 15.90
CA GLU A 94 -27.22 3.86 17.03
C GLU A 94 -26.12 4.85 16.62
N LEU A 95 -25.59 4.71 15.41
CA LEU A 95 -24.56 5.61 14.85
C LEU A 95 -25.13 6.95 14.35
N ILE A 96 -26.44 7.07 14.27
CA ILE A 96 -27.14 8.20 13.65
C ILE A 96 -28.00 8.90 14.70
N ASN A 97 -28.05 10.23 14.66
CA ASN A 97 -28.91 11.01 15.55
C ASN A 97 -30.41 10.71 15.37
N ALA A 98 -31.24 11.15 16.29
CA ALA A 98 -32.65 10.85 16.29
C ALA A 98 -33.37 11.37 15.03
N GLU A 99 -32.96 12.51 14.49
CA GLU A 99 -33.51 13.13 13.28
C GLU A 99 -33.08 12.43 11.99
N GLY A 100 -32.05 11.59 12.02
CA GLY A 100 -31.56 10.85 10.85
C GLY A 100 -30.74 11.68 9.87
N ASN A 101 -30.18 12.80 10.32
CA ASN A 101 -29.47 13.75 9.45
C ASN A 101 -28.05 14.08 9.85
N LYS A 102 -27.54 13.49 10.93
CA LYS A 102 -26.16 13.62 11.43
C LYS A 102 -25.71 12.33 12.11
N TRP A 103 -24.43 12.23 12.39
CA TRP A 103 -23.88 11.21 13.28
C TRP A 103 -24.37 11.42 14.70
N ALA A 104 -24.51 10.36 15.47
CA ALA A 104 -24.97 10.42 16.85
C ALA A 104 -23.94 11.14 17.72
N ASP A 105 -24.43 11.91 18.68
CA ASP A 105 -23.58 12.58 19.69
C ASP A 105 -22.80 11.56 20.52
N GLY A 106 -21.58 11.88 20.89
CA GLY A 106 -20.68 11.01 21.64
C GLY A 106 -19.98 9.92 20.80
N HIS A 107 -20.17 9.88 19.49
CA HIS A 107 -19.58 8.88 18.58
C HIS A 107 -18.43 9.44 17.76
N VAL A 108 -17.33 8.67 17.69
CA VAL A 108 -16.22 8.86 16.73
C VAL A 108 -16.09 7.59 15.90
N LEU A 109 -16.20 7.70 14.58
CA LEU A 109 -16.17 6.59 13.66
C LEU A 109 -14.88 6.60 12.85
N PHE A 110 -14.26 5.42 12.68
CA PHE A 110 -13.16 5.17 11.75
C PHE A 110 -13.57 4.05 10.80
N THR A 111 -13.37 4.26 9.50
CA THR A 111 -13.89 3.34 8.49
C THR A 111 -12.84 2.99 7.45
N VAL A 112 -12.90 1.74 6.95
CA VAL A 112 -12.09 1.29 5.82
C VAL A 112 -12.89 0.31 4.96
N ASP A 113 -12.82 0.47 3.63
CA ASP A 113 -13.20 -0.58 2.68
C ASP A 113 -11.97 -1.03 1.90
N VAL A 114 -11.68 -2.34 2.02
CA VAL A 114 -10.42 -2.91 1.51
C VAL A 114 -10.43 -3.10 0.00
N ASN A 115 -11.59 -3.31 -0.63
CA ASN A 115 -11.73 -3.50 -2.07
C ASN A 115 -11.84 -2.17 -2.82
N LEU A 116 -12.67 -1.24 -2.31
CA LEU A 116 -12.80 0.10 -2.88
C LEU A 116 -11.59 0.99 -2.56
N ARG A 117 -10.73 0.54 -1.61
CA ARG A 117 -9.55 1.26 -1.11
C ARG A 117 -9.92 2.66 -0.60
N LYS A 118 -10.98 2.71 0.19
CA LYS A 118 -11.50 3.94 0.80
C LYS A 118 -11.38 3.86 2.31
N MET A 119 -11.20 5.02 2.91
CA MET A 119 -11.10 5.20 4.35
C MET A 119 -11.80 6.49 4.77
N GLY A 120 -12.25 6.58 6.01
CA GLY A 120 -12.91 7.77 6.52
C GLY A 120 -12.87 7.85 8.03
N THR A 121 -13.13 9.06 8.55
CA THR A 121 -13.43 9.31 9.94
C THR A 121 -14.58 10.28 10.05
N TYR A 122 -15.49 10.02 10.99
CA TYR A 122 -16.71 10.79 11.16
C TYR A 122 -16.98 10.98 12.64
N VAL A 123 -17.78 12.02 13.00
CA VAL A 123 -17.94 12.40 14.39
C VAL A 123 -19.31 13.01 14.65
N GLY A 124 -19.85 12.78 15.84
CA GLY A 124 -21.03 13.48 16.37
C GLY A 124 -20.81 14.99 16.48
N GLU A 125 -21.89 15.76 16.38
CA GLU A 125 -21.81 17.23 16.36
C GLU A 125 -21.22 17.80 17.66
N ASP A 126 -21.47 17.17 18.81
CA ASP A 126 -20.97 17.54 20.12
C ASP A 126 -19.45 17.41 20.27
N LEU A 127 -18.85 16.44 19.56
CA LEU A 127 -17.41 16.17 19.59
C LEU A 127 -16.63 16.86 18.46
N LYS A 128 -17.32 17.41 17.46
CA LYS A 128 -16.71 18.00 16.26
C LYS A 128 -15.67 19.08 16.56
N GLU A 129 -16.05 20.10 17.33
CA GLU A 129 -15.14 21.19 17.70
C GLU A 129 -14.10 20.75 18.75
N PRO A 130 -14.50 20.03 19.83
CA PRO A 130 -13.53 19.59 20.84
C PRO A 130 -12.43 18.66 20.31
N LEU A 131 -12.71 17.86 19.29
CA LEU A 131 -11.73 16.97 18.66
C LEU A 131 -11.15 17.56 17.36
N GLY A 132 -11.40 18.84 17.06
CA GLY A 132 -10.79 19.55 15.94
C GLY A 132 -11.22 19.06 14.54
N TYR A 133 -12.36 18.40 14.39
CA TYR A 133 -12.82 17.92 13.09
C TYR A 133 -13.15 19.05 12.10
N THR A 134 -13.35 20.25 12.58
CA THR A 134 -13.55 21.43 11.72
C THR A 134 -12.28 21.78 10.92
N SER A 135 -11.09 21.52 11.46
CA SER A 135 -9.79 21.88 10.85
C SER A 135 -8.94 20.69 10.48
N ASP A 136 -8.99 19.60 11.23
CA ASP A 136 -8.02 18.50 11.18
C ASP A 136 -8.60 17.16 10.67
N ALA A 137 -9.89 17.07 10.32
CA ALA A 137 -10.53 15.84 9.88
C ALA A 137 -9.77 15.13 8.76
N THR A 138 -9.29 15.86 7.77
CA THR A 138 -8.48 15.32 6.67
C THR A 138 -7.13 14.78 7.14
N LYS A 139 -6.50 15.42 8.12
CA LYS A 139 -5.25 14.95 8.72
C LYS A 139 -5.45 13.59 9.44
N TYR A 140 -6.61 13.40 10.09
CA TYR A 140 -6.93 12.13 10.74
C TYR A 140 -7.07 11.00 9.72
N VAL A 141 -7.75 11.26 8.59
CA VAL A 141 -7.83 10.32 7.47
C VAL A 141 -6.43 10.03 6.91
N ASP A 142 -5.64 11.06 6.62
CA ASP A 142 -4.30 10.91 6.03
C ASP A 142 -3.36 10.08 6.92
N SER A 143 -3.55 10.14 8.25
CA SER A 143 -2.72 9.37 9.18
C SER A 143 -2.86 7.86 9.02
N MET A 144 -4.03 7.36 8.59
CA MET A 144 -4.32 5.95 8.39
C MET A 144 -3.71 5.39 7.09
N GLN A 145 -3.47 6.25 6.09
CA GLN A 145 -3.15 5.86 4.73
C GLN A 145 -1.92 4.96 4.59
N SER A 146 -0.86 5.29 5.36
CA SER A 146 0.43 4.55 5.27
C SER A 146 0.30 3.08 5.64
N ASP A 147 -0.54 2.76 6.63
CA ASP A 147 -0.71 1.40 7.13
C ASP A 147 -1.68 0.63 6.25
N PHE A 148 -2.75 1.26 5.78
CA PHE A 148 -3.67 0.66 4.82
C PHE A 148 -3.01 0.29 3.49
N LYS A 149 -2.07 1.10 2.99
CA LYS A 149 -1.25 0.75 1.82
C LYS A 149 -0.42 -0.53 1.99
N LYS A 150 -0.09 -0.89 3.23
CA LYS A 150 0.64 -2.12 3.58
C LYS A 150 -0.30 -3.30 3.87
N GLY A 151 -1.62 -3.09 3.83
CA GLY A 151 -2.62 -4.08 4.24
C GLY A 151 -2.73 -4.26 5.76
N ASP A 152 -2.21 -3.31 6.54
CA ASP A 152 -2.33 -3.31 8.00
C ASP A 152 -3.61 -2.55 8.41
N TRP A 153 -4.74 -3.27 8.40
CA TRP A 153 -6.05 -2.68 8.67
C TRP A 153 -6.18 -2.24 10.11
N VAL A 154 -5.76 -3.06 11.05
CA VAL A 154 -5.79 -2.76 12.48
C VAL A 154 -4.85 -1.61 12.81
N GLY A 155 -3.61 -1.65 12.32
CA GLY A 155 -2.64 -0.58 12.52
C GLY A 155 -3.12 0.77 12.00
N GLY A 156 -3.73 0.80 10.81
CA GLY A 156 -4.28 2.03 10.24
C GLY A 156 -5.42 2.62 11.07
N LEU A 157 -6.39 1.79 11.48
CA LEU A 157 -7.51 2.22 12.31
C LEU A 157 -7.05 2.75 13.67
N LEU A 158 -6.10 2.07 14.33
CA LEU A 158 -5.51 2.53 15.58
C LEU A 158 -4.73 3.83 15.42
N THR A 159 -3.99 3.99 14.30
CA THR A 159 -3.28 5.24 14.01
C THR A 159 -4.23 6.42 13.86
N GLY A 160 -5.39 6.21 13.22
CA GLY A 160 -6.45 7.21 13.14
C GLY A 160 -6.99 7.60 14.50
N ALA A 161 -7.36 6.62 15.32
CA ALA A 161 -7.89 6.84 16.66
C ALA A 161 -6.87 7.55 17.58
N GLN A 162 -5.60 7.13 17.55
CA GLN A 162 -4.52 7.78 18.29
C GLN A 162 -4.31 9.23 17.84
N THR A 163 -4.37 9.50 16.53
CA THR A 163 -4.18 10.86 16.02
C THR A 163 -5.29 11.81 16.46
N VAL A 164 -6.53 11.31 16.60
CA VAL A 164 -7.64 12.08 17.17
C VAL A 164 -7.46 12.25 18.67
N ALA A 165 -7.04 11.21 19.40
CA ALA A 165 -6.77 11.28 20.84
C ALA A 165 -5.65 12.30 21.18
N ASP A 166 -4.66 12.42 20.30
CA ASP A 166 -3.56 13.39 20.47
C ASP A 166 -3.94 14.84 20.11
N HIS A 167 -5.18 15.10 19.66
CA HIS A 167 -5.62 16.46 19.33
C HIS A 167 -5.57 17.38 20.54
N GLY A 168 -4.95 18.54 20.36
CA GLY A 168 -4.84 19.54 21.43
C GLY A 168 -3.82 19.24 22.52
N SER A 169 -3.13 18.11 22.49
CA SER A 169 -2.00 17.84 23.36
C SER A 169 -0.80 18.69 22.94
N SER A 170 -0.73 19.91 23.48
CA SER A 170 0.43 20.82 23.30
C SER A 170 1.64 20.41 24.16
N SER A 171 1.77 19.15 24.50
CA SER A 171 3.00 18.59 25.04
C SER A 171 3.95 18.45 23.88
N GLY A 172 4.88 19.42 23.74
CA GLY A 172 5.94 19.37 22.75
C GLY A 172 6.69 18.04 22.80
N LEU A 173 6.21 17.08 22.04
CA LEU A 173 6.94 15.87 21.77
C LEU A 173 8.15 16.27 20.93
N SER A 174 9.31 16.23 21.58
CA SER A 174 10.62 16.42 20.96
C SER A 174 10.69 15.60 19.68
N ALA A 175 11.34 16.15 18.65
CA ALA A 175 11.60 15.50 17.37
C ALA A 175 12.19 14.07 17.46
N THR A 176 12.61 13.66 18.65
CA THR A 176 13.08 12.29 18.97
C THR A 176 11.94 11.29 19.15
N GLN A 177 10.70 11.71 19.43
CA GLN A 177 9.54 10.81 19.56
C GLN A 177 8.79 10.68 18.23
N GLY A 178 8.81 11.69 17.36
CA GLY A 178 8.28 11.60 15.99
C GLY A 178 9.04 10.62 15.09
N ALA A 179 10.30 10.31 15.41
CA ALA A 179 11.09 9.31 14.68
C ALA A 179 10.76 7.86 15.08
N LEU A 180 10.02 7.65 16.17
CA LEU A 180 9.53 6.32 16.60
C LEU A 180 8.13 6.00 16.03
N LEU A 181 7.38 6.99 15.57
CA LEU A 181 6.06 6.81 14.95
C LEU A 181 6.11 6.53 13.45
N GLY A 182 7.29 6.69 12.81
CA GLY A 182 7.55 6.27 11.41
C GLY A 182 7.97 4.80 11.27
N GLY A 183 7.96 4.03 12.33
CA GLY A 183 8.40 2.63 12.37
C GLY A 183 7.72 1.82 13.45
N GLY A 184 6.43 1.53 13.28
CA GLY A 184 5.70 0.62 14.16
C GLY A 184 5.39 1.19 15.55
N ILE A 185 4.15 1.10 15.95
CA ILE A 185 3.59 1.52 17.24
C ILE A 185 4.47 1.05 18.40
N ALA A 186 5.14 1.97 19.08
CA ALA A 186 5.72 1.71 20.38
C ALA A 186 4.58 1.85 21.43
N VAL A 187 3.85 0.76 21.64
CA VAL A 187 2.88 0.65 22.74
C VAL A 187 3.65 0.70 24.04
N LEU A 188 3.51 1.80 24.77
CA LEU A 188 3.99 1.93 26.15
C LEU A 188 3.03 1.24 27.12
N GLY A 189 3.10 -0.08 27.15
CA GLY A 189 2.51 -0.91 28.17
C GLY A 189 3.39 -2.14 28.38
N VAL A 190 3.96 -2.29 29.56
CA VAL A 190 4.93 -3.34 29.95
C VAL A 190 4.41 -4.78 29.76
N GLY A 191 3.14 -4.97 29.33
CA GLY A 191 2.54 -6.27 29.00
C GLY A 191 2.34 -6.52 27.51
N ALA A 192 2.01 -5.51 26.70
CA ALA A 192 1.67 -5.66 25.28
C ALA A 192 2.90 -5.61 24.35
N ALA A 193 3.98 -4.93 24.74
CA ALA A 193 5.24 -4.94 24.00
C ALA A 193 5.80 -6.36 23.77
N GLY A 194 5.49 -7.30 24.66
CA GLY A 194 5.87 -8.70 24.52
C GLY A 194 5.15 -9.41 23.38
N VAL A 195 3.87 -9.10 23.15
CA VAL A 195 3.03 -9.81 22.16
C VAL A 195 3.25 -9.26 20.75
N ALA A 196 3.30 -7.93 20.56
CA ALA A 196 3.58 -7.32 19.27
C ALA A 196 5.01 -7.64 18.78
N VAL A 197 6.01 -7.59 19.67
CA VAL A 197 7.38 -8.04 19.36
C VAL A 197 7.42 -9.55 19.07
N ALA A 198 6.59 -10.36 19.76
CA ALA A 198 6.51 -11.80 19.50
C ALA A 198 5.84 -12.09 18.15
N ALA A 199 4.77 -11.39 17.78
CA ALA A 199 4.08 -11.53 16.50
C ALA A 199 4.98 -11.09 15.33
N THR A 200 5.63 -9.93 15.44
CA THR A 200 6.61 -9.46 14.43
C THR A 200 7.80 -10.41 14.32
N ARG A 201 8.32 -10.92 15.42
CA ARG A 201 9.39 -11.92 15.43
C ARG A 201 8.93 -13.25 14.84
N LYS A 202 7.68 -13.68 15.09
CA LYS A 202 7.10 -14.89 14.50
C LYS A 202 6.97 -14.72 12.98
N LYS A 203 6.45 -13.59 12.49
CA LYS A 203 6.34 -13.27 11.06
C LYS A 203 7.74 -13.20 10.41
N GLN A 204 8.72 -12.57 11.07
CA GLN A 204 10.09 -12.51 10.58
C GLN A 204 10.77 -13.91 10.57
N ARG A 205 10.49 -14.77 11.55
CA ARG A 205 10.99 -16.14 11.55
C ARG A 205 10.34 -16.97 10.46
N SER A 206 9.02 -16.89 10.30
CA SER A 206 8.32 -17.57 9.21
C SER A 206 8.86 -17.14 7.84
N LYS A 207 9.04 -15.84 7.62
CA LYS A 207 9.64 -15.34 6.38
C LYS A 207 11.07 -15.86 6.18
N ALA A 208 11.90 -15.84 7.23
CA ALA A 208 13.27 -16.35 7.14
C ALA A 208 13.33 -17.84 6.79
N LEU A 209 12.40 -18.65 7.29
CA LEU A 209 12.29 -20.06 6.92
C LEU A 209 11.82 -20.23 5.46
N THR A 210 10.87 -19.44 5.01
CA THR A 210 10.43 -19.44 3.61
C THR A 210 11.58 -19.03 2.68
N ASP A 211 12.29 -17.95 2.99
CA ASP A 211 13.45 -17.51 2.20
C ASP A 211 14.55 -18.58 2.17
N TYR A 212 14.80 -19.24 3.32
CA TYR A 212 15.74 -20.37 3.40
C TYR A 212 15.29 -21.55 2.52
N ASP A 213 14.00 -21.94 2.59
CA ASP A 213 13.46 -23.06 1.81
C ASP A 213 13.55 -22.78 0.31
N THR A 214 13.25 -21.56 -0.13
CA THR A 214 13.44 -21.12 -1.54
C THR A 214 14.87 -21.33 -1.97
N VAL A 215 15.83 -20.84 -1.19
CA VAL A 215 17.24 -20.96 -1.49
C VAL A 215 17.70 -22.43 -1.48
N ALA A 216 17.38 -23.18 -0.43
CA ALA A 216 17.80 -24.58 -0.27
C ALA A 216 17.26 -25.49 -1.39
N THR A 217 16.06 -25.17 -1.92
CA THR A 217 15.42 -25.97 -2.96
C THR A 217 15.92 -25.61 -4.37
N ASP A 218 15.96 -24.32 -4.69
CA ASP A 218 16.14 -23.87 -6.08
C ASP A 218 17.57 -23.48 -6.43
N TYR A 219 18.40 -23.10 -5.44
CA TYR A 219 19.76 -22.61 -5.73
C TYR A 219 20.62 -23.66 -6.45
N ALA A 220 20.64 -24.90 -5.93
CA ALA A 220 21.46 -25.97 -6.52
C ALA A 220 21.01 -26.35 -7.92
N ARG A 221 19.69 -26.39 -8.18
CA ARG A 221 19.13 -26.63 -9.51
C ARG A 221 19.55 -25.54 -10.49
N LEU A 222 19.29 -24.29 -10.14
CA LEU A 222 19.62 -23.14 -11.01
C LEU A 222 21.12 -23.01 -11.25
N ALA A 223 21.95 -23.29 -10.23
CA ALA A 223 23.40 -23.29 -10.40
C ALA A 223 23.85 -24.37 -11.41
N GLY A 224 23.23 -25.56 -11.37
CA GLY A 224 23.48 -26.64 -12.32
C GLY A 224 23.01 -26.34 -13.76
N GLU A 225 22.00 -25.49 -13.91
CA GLU A 225 21.42 -25.12 -15.21
C GLU A 225 21.97 -23.80 -15.77
N LEU A 226 22.76 -23.07 -14.98
CA LEU A 226 23.19 -21.69 -15.30
C LEU A 226 23.89 -21.59 -16.64
N ASP A 227 24.79 -22.53 -16.97
CA ASP A 227 25.49 -22.57 -18.26
C ASP A 227 24.52 -22.76 -19.44
N SER A 228 23.49 -23.60 -19.26
CA SER A 228 22.50 -23.84 -20.31
C SER A 228 21.58 -22.63 -20.52
N ILE A 229 21.23 -21.92 -19.43
CA ILE A 229 20.47 -20.66 -19.50
C ILE A 229 21.34 -19.59 -20.20
N ASP A 230 22.61 -19.49 -19.84
CA ASP A 230 23.56 -18.55 -20.41
C ASP A 230 23.71 -18.75 -21.92
N VAL A 231 23.87 -19.99 -22.36
CA VAL A 231 23.93 -20.34 -23.79
C VAL A 231 22.66 -19.92 -24.53
N ARG A 232 21.48 -20.18 -23.94
CA ARG A 232 20.19 -19.75 -24.54
C ARG A 232 20.11 -18.22 -24.61
N ALA A 233 20.41 -17.50 -23.52
CA ALA A 233 20.41 -16.04 -23.50
C ALA A 233 21.30 -15.42 -24.58
N HIS A 234 22.50 -15.97 -24.77
CA HIS A 234 23.45 -15.50 -25.80
C HIS A 234 23.09 -15.96 -27.23
N SER A 235 22.25 -16.97 -27.39
CA SER A 235 21.78 -17.43 -28.69
C SER A 235 20.66 -16.57 -29.29
N LEU A 236 19.99 -15.74 -28.47
CA LEU A 236 18.92 -14.85 -28.91
C LEU A 236 19.44 -13.83 -29.93
N ARG A 237 18.69 -13.67 -31.07
CA ARG A 237 19.10 -12.86 -32.22
C ARG A 237 18.08 -11.82 -32.63
N SER A 238 16.85 -11.90 -32.14
CA SER A 238 15.81 -10.93 -32.48
C SER A 238 16.18 -9.51 -32.02
N PRO A 239 15.67 -8.47 -32.69
CA PRO A 239 15.96 -7.10 -32.30
C PRO A 239 15.63 -6.76 -30.85
N ILE A 240 14.61 -7.41 -30.25
CA ILE A 240 14.24 -7.21 -28.84
C ILE A 240 15.25 -7.85 -27.87
N ALA A 241 16.12 -8.75 -28.31
CA ALA A 241 17.24 -9.28 -27.53
C ALA A 241 18.44 -8.31 -27.60
N ASP A 242 18.21 -7.07 -27.27
CA ASP A 242 19.15 -5.97 -27.39
C ASP A 242 20.24 -5.93 -26.31
N ALA A 243 21.08 -4.90 -26.34
CA ALA A 243 22.15 -4.70 -25.37
C ALA A 243 21.61 -4.46 -23.93
N ALA A 244 20.41 -3.92 -23.79
CA ALA A 244 19.79 -3.71 -22.47
C ALA A 244 19.37 -5.02 -21.84
N LEU A 245 18.70 -5.90 -22.61
CA LEU A 245 18.33 -7.24 -22.17
C LEU A 245 19.54 -8.06 -21.75
N ARG A 246 20.62 -8.00 -22.57
CA ARG A 246 21.89 -8.71 -22.27
C ARG A 246 22.52 -8.21 -20.98
N ARG A 247 22.52 -6.91 -20.72
CA ARG A 247 23.00 -6.35 -19.43
C ARG A 247 22.17 -6.86 -18.25
N GLN A 248 20.85 -6.85 -18.37
CA GLN A 248 19.96 -7.40 -17.32
C GLN A 248 20.28 -8.86 -17.02
N TRP A 249 20.54 -9.67 -18.06
CA TRP A 249 20.97 -11.06 -17.87
C TRP A 249 22.29 -11.16 -17.08
N GLU A 250 23.32 -10.41 -17.47
CA GLU A 250 24.61 -10.44 -16.77
C GLU A 250 24.50 -9.96 -15.32
N GLU A 251 23.67 -8.95 -15.04
CA GLU A 251 23.38 -8.46 -13.70
C GLU A 251 22.69 -9.53 -12.85
N ILE A 252 21.67 -10.21 -13.38
CA ILE A 252 20.94 -11.29 -12.70
C ILE A 252 21.89 -12.45 -12.40
N LYS A 253 22.66 -12.89 -13.40
CA LYS A 253 23.65 -13.98 -13.29
C LYS A 253 24.72 -13.64 -12.22
N SER A 254 25.28 -12.45 -12.28
CA SER A 254 26.26 -11.98 -11.30
C SER A 254 25.66 -11.89 -9.90
N GLY A 255 24.45 -11.31 -9.77
CA GLY A 255 23.72 -11.21 -8.51
C GLY A 255 23.49 -12.58 -7.87
N PHE A 256 23.13 -13.59 -8.65
CA PHE A 256 22.96 -14.96 -8.18
C PHE A 256 24.29 -15.58 -7.73
N LEU A 257 25.35 -15.43 -8.51
CA LEU A 257 26.68 -15.99 -8.20
C LEU A 257 27.30 -15.36 -6.95
N ASN A 258 26.95 -14.13 -6.59
CA ASN A 258 27.45 -13.48 -5.37
C ASN A 258 27.08 -14.21 -4.07
N TYR A 259 26.08 -15.09 -4.11
CA TYR A 259 25.65 -15.89 -2.96
C TYR A 259 26.22 -17.31 -2.97
N HIS A 260 27.04 -17.69 -3.96
CA HIS A 260 27.52 -19.07 -4.12
C HIS A 260 28.23 -19.58 -2.86
N ASP A 261 29.19 -18.84 -2.32
CA ASP A 261 29.96 -19.25 -1.15
C ASP A 261 29.07 -19.37 0.11
N ALA A 262 28.10 -18.47 0.26
CA ALA A 262 27.15 -18.51 1.36
C ALA A 262 26.21 -19.73 1.27
N MET A 263 25.88 -20.15 0.05
CA MET A 263 24.99 -21.31 -0.20
C MET A 263 25.70 -22.65 -0.02
N MET A 264 27.02 -22.68 -0.17
CA MET A 264 27.81 -23.89 0.15
C MET A 264 27.86 -24.20 1.64
N HIS A 265 27.46 -23.27 2.51
CA HIS A 265 27.50 -23.38 3.98
C HIS A 265 26.12 -23.10 4.59
N LEU A 266 25.08 -23.77 4.08
CA LEU A 266 23.71 -23.66 4.64
C LEU A 266 23.64 -24.32 6.03
N PRO A 267 22.98 -23.69 7.01
CA PRO A 267 22.66 -24.34 8.27
C PRO A 267 21.67 -25.50 8.03
N GLU A 268 21.63 -26.47 8.97
CA GLU A 268 20.58 -27.49 8.93
C GLU A 268 19.20 -26.84 9.10
N LYS A 269 18.19 -27.35 8.39
CA LYS A 269 16.81 -26.82 8.46
C LYS A 269 16.25 -26.82 9.90
N ALA A 270 16.66 -27.75 10.73
CA ALA A 270 16.28 -27.83 12.14
C ALA A 270 16.86 -26.69 13.01
N ASP A 271 17.93 -26.03 12.56
CA ASP A 271 18.51 -24.90 13.28
C ASP A 271 17.86 -23.55 12.86
N GLU A 272 16.59 -23.39 13.23
CA GLU A 272 15.83 -22.16 12.99
C GLU A 272 16.51 -20.91 13.56
N LYS A 273 17.32 -21.06 14.63
CA LYS A 273 18.02 -19.94 15.25
C LYS A 273 19.16 -19.44 14.36
N ALA A 274 19.93 -20.35 13.76
CA ALA A 274 20.99 -20.01 12.80
C ALA A 274 20.36 -19.41 11.51
N ILE A 275 19.26 -19.97 11.02
CA ILE A 275 18.51 -19.42 9.87
C ILE A 275 18.06 -17.99 10.18
N PHE A 276 17.44 -17.77 11.33
CA PHE A 276 16.97 -16.43 11.71
C PHE A 276 18.12 -15.43 11.90
N ALA A 277 19.26 -15.85 12.40
CA ALA A 277 20.44 -14.99 12.51
C ALA A 277 20.92 -14.48 11.15
N ARG A 278 20.83 -15.32 10.11
CA ARG A 278 21.21 -15.00 8.71
C ARG A 278 20.02 -14.52 7.84
N ARG A 279 18.89 -14.16 8.42
CA ARG A 279 17.63 -13.85 7.71
C ARG A 279 17.76 -12.80 6.59
N LYS A 280 18.64 -11.79 6.76
CA LYS A 280 18.87 -10.76 5.73
C LYS A 280 19.59 -11.34 4.52
N GLU A 281 20.57 -12.18 4.76
CA GLU A 281 21.31 -12.89 3.72
C GLU A 281 20.39 -13.85 2.95
N PHE A 282 19.56 -14.65 3.65
CA PHE A 282 18.58 -15.52 2.99
C PHE A 282 17.52 -14.72 2.21
N ALA A 283 17.04 -13.59 2.74
CA ALA A 283 16.09 -12.76 2.01
C ALA A 283 16.71 -12.20 0.70
N SER A 284 17.96 -11.76 0.73
CA SER A 284 18.65 -11.26 -0.47
C SER A 284 18.97 -12.39 -1.45
N ALA A 285 19.41 -13.55 -0.95
CA ALA A 285 19.68 -14.73 -1.77
C ALA A 285 18.39 -15.30 -2.41
N ALA A 286 17.30 -15.36 -1.66
CA ALA A 286 15.99 -15.77 -2.17
C ALA A 286 15.52 -14.83 -3.29
N GLY A 287 15.67 -13.52 -3.14
CA GLY A 287 15.40 -12.56 -4.19
C GLY A 287 16.22 -12.79 -5.46
N SER A 288 17.50 -13.13 -5.33
CA SER A 288 18.37 -13.46 -6.48
C SER A 288 17.98 -14.79 -7.14
N VAL A 289 17.58 -15.79 -6.34
CA VAL A 289 17.08 -17.09 -6.83
C VAL A 289 15.79 -16.88 -7.62
N GLU A 290 14.83 -16.12 -7.07
CA GLU A 290 13.58 -15.80 -7.75
C GLU A 290 13.81 -15.01 -9.05
N SER A 291 14.69 -14.01 -9.02
CA SER A 291 15.04 -13.24 -10.21
C SER A 291 15.67 -14.11 -11.31
N LEU A 292 16.56 -15.03 -10.95
CA LEU A 292 17.14 -15.97 -11.92
C LEU A 292 16.10 -16.97 -12.45
N ARG A 293 15.20 -17.47 -11.61
CA ARG A 293 14.11 -18.36 -12.02
C ARG A 293 13.16 -17.69 -13.01
N HIS A 294 12.82 -16.43 -12.77
CA HIS A 294 12.01 -15.67 -13.73
C HIS A 294 12.78 -15.41 -15.04
N ALA A 295 14.05 -15.04 -14.93
CA ALA A 295 14.89 -14.84 -16.11
C ALA A 295 15.03 -16.13 -16.95
N GLU A 296 15.18 -17.29 -16.33
CA GLU A 296 15.18 -18.59 -17.01
C GLU A 296 13.91 -18.78 -17.83
N ALA A 297 12.73 -18.58 -17.22
CA ALA A 297 11.43 -18.73 -17.89
C ALA A 297 11.26 -17.70 -19.03
N ASN A 298 11.70 -16.47 -18.82
CA ASN A 298 11.58 -15.37 -19.78
C ASN A 298 12.54 -15.57 -20.98
N ILE A 299 13.78 -16.02 -20.73
CA ILE A 299 14.74 -16.41 -21.78
C ILE A 299 14.20 -17.60 -22.58
N GLU A 300 13.63 -18.60 -21.92
CA GLU A 300 13.02 -19.75 -22.57
C GLU A 300 11.84 -19.32 -23.47
N THR A 301 11.02 -18.38 -23.01
CA THR A 301 9.92 -17.79 -23.82
C THR A 301 10.48 -17.12 -25.08
N MET A 302 11.49 -16.27 -24.95
CA MET A 302 12.15 -15.62 -26.07
C MET A 302 12.75 -16.66 -27.03
N PHE A 303 13.46 -17.64 -26.49
CA PHE A 303 14.09 -18.70 -27.28
C PHE A 303 13.07 -19.50 -28.06
N LYS A 304 11.94 -19.87 -27.48
CA LYS A 304 10.83 -20.55 -28.17
C LYS A 304 10.24 -19.70 -29.28
N MET A 305 10.01 -18.40 -29.04
CA MET A 305 9.52 -17.49 -30.09
C MET A 305 10.48 -17.40 -31.26
N GLU A 306 11.78 -17.27 -31.03
CA GLU A 306 12.78 -17.20 -32.12
C GLU A 306 12.89 -18.51 -32.89
N ASN A 307 12.72 -19.65 -32.20
CA ASN A 307 12.79 -20.97 -32.82
C ASN A 307 11.47 -21.48 -33.42
N GLY A 308 10.46 -20.60 -33.53
CA GLY A 308 9.24 -20.92 -34.30
C GLY A 308 8.15 -21.63 -33.54
N ASP A 309 8.20 -21.66 -32.20
CA ASP A 309 7.12 -22.22 -31.38
C ASP A 309 5.85 -21.37 -31.51
N THR A 310 4.88 -21.92 -32.27
CA THR A 310 3.66 -21.20 -32.65
C THR A 310 2.75 -20.89 -31.44
N ASP A 311 2.72 -21.76 -30.43
CA ASP A 311 1.88 -21.55 -29.24
C ASP A 311 2.42 -20.41 -28.39
N THR A 312 3.74 -20.37 -28.22
CA THR A 312 4.39 -19.26 -27.49
C THR A 312 4.25 -17.95 -28.27
N ARG A 313 4.48 -17.97 -29.59
CA ARG A 313 4.28 -16.79 -30.45
C ARG A 313 2.86 -16.25 -30.39
N LEU A 314 1.85 -17.12 -30.43
CA LEU A 314 0.44 -16.72 -30.32
C LEU A 314 0.15 -16.09 -28.97
N ARG A 315 0.61 -16.70 -27.89
CA ARG A 315 0.38 -16.20 -26.53
C ARG A 315 0.96 -14.80 -26.36
N GLU A 316 2.22 -14.59 -26.75
CA GLU A 316 2.87 -13.28 -26.58
C GLU A 316 2.29 -12.22 -27.53
N LEU A 317 1.84 -12.59 -28.73
CA LEU A 317 1.08 -11.68 -29.60
C LEU A 317 -0.28 -11.31 -29.03
N LEU A 318 -0.97 -12.22 -28.33
CA LEU A 318 -2.23 -11.92 -27.65
C LEU A 318 -2.01 -10.96 -26.48
N ASN A 319 -0.97 -11.15 -25.68
CA ASN A 319 -0.60 -10.25 -24.58
C ASN A 319 -0.30 -8.83 -25.10
N LEU A 320 0.54 -8.71 -26.14
CA LEU A 320 0.83 -7.42 -26.75
C LEU A 320 -0.43 -6.76 -27.32
N ARG A 321 -1.28 -7.54 -27.98
CA ARG A 321 -2.53 -7.05 -28.56
C ARG A 321 -3.52 -6.58 -27.51
N GLU A 322 -3.60 -7.22 -26.36
CA GLU A 322 -4.44 -6.78 -25.23
C GLU A 322 -4.05 -5.37 -24.79
N ASP A 323 -2.76 -5.10 -24.62
CA ASP A 323 -2.24 -3.78 -24.28
C ASP A 323 -2.53 -2.73 -25.38
N ILE A 324 -2.35 -3.11 -26.67
CA ILE A 324 -2.69 -2.28 -27.83
C ILE A 324 -4.18 -1.90 -27.81
N LEU A 325 -5.07 -2.85 -27.59
CA LEU A 325 -6.52 -2.60 -27.56
C LEU A 325 -6.92 -1.70 -26.39
N LYS A 326 -6.33 -1.89 -25.23
CA LYS A 326 -6.53 -1.04 -24.07
C LYS A 326 -6.12 0.42 -24.36
N ALA A 327 -4.92 0.60 -24.88
CA ALA A 327 -4.41 1.91 -25.25
C ALA A 327 -5.30 2.60 -26.31
N ARG A 328 -5.79 1.84 -27.29
CA ARG A 328 -6.68 2.35 -28.34
C ARG A 328 -8.00 2.87 -27.78
N VAL A 329 -8.61 2.12 -26.87
CA VAL A 329 -9.91 2.49 -26.24
C VAL A 329 -9.76 3.74 -25.40
N GLU A 330 -8.65 3.88 -24.66
CA GLU A 330 -8.41 5.00 -23.78
C GLU A 330 -7.82 6.24 -24.49
N ALA A 331 -7.34 6.11 -25.73
CA ALA A 331 -6.75 7.20 -26.48
C ALA A 331 -7.80 8.27 -26.84
N LYS A 332 -7.66 9.48 -26.27
CA LYS A 332 -8.51 10.64 -26.57
C LYS A 332 -8.09 11.37 -27.85
N ASP A 333 -6.86 11.15 -28.31
CA ASP A 333 -6.32 11.70 -29.56
C ASP A 333 -6.64 10.75 -30.71
N SER A 334 -7.50 11.17 -31.63
CA SER A 334 -7.98 10.35 -32.74
C SER A 334 -6.85 9.89 -33.68
N ALA A 335 -5.83 10.71 -33.92
CA ALA A 335 -4.70 10.35 -34.78
C ALA A 335 -3.83 9.27 -34.13
N ILE A 336 -3.64 9.33 -32.80
CA ILE A 336 -2.94 8.29 -32.06
C ILE A 336 -3.77 7.00 -32.02
N ALA A 337 -5.09 7.10 -31.77
CA ALA A 337 -6.00 5.96 -31.78
C ALA A 337 -6.04 5.22 -33.13
N GLU A 338 -5.99 5.97 -34.24
CA GLU A 338 -5.93 5.42 -35.60
C GLU A 338 -4.63 4.63 -35.82
N ARG A 339 -3.48 5.21 -35.45
CA ARG A 339 -2.19 4.55 -35.57
C ARG A 339 -2.08 3.31 -34.69
N ILE A 340 -2.63 3.35 -33.47
CA ILE A 340 -2.72 2.15 -32.60
C ILE A 340 -3.61 1.10 -33.26
N GLY A 341 -4.69 1.51 -33.95
CA GLY A 341 -5.54 0.61 -34.74
C GLY A 341 -4.81 -0.10 -35.89
N GLU A 342 -3.85 0.58 -36.56
CA GLU A 342 -2.98 -0.04 -37.56
C GLU A 342 -2.09 -1.13 -36.94
N LEU A 343 -1.56 -0.88 -35.72
CA LEU A 343 -0.76 -1.87 -35.00
C LEU A 343 -1.60 -3.10 -34.58
N ASP A 344 -2.86 -2.90 -34.18
CA ASP A 344 -3.80 -4.02 -33.93
C ASP A 344 -3.98 -4.85 -35.19
N ALA A 345 -4.20 -4.21 -36.34
CA ALA A 345 -4.36 -4.92 -37.60
C ALA A 345 -3.09 -5.72 -38.03
N ARG A 346 -1.89 -5.14 -37.79
CA ARG A 346 -0.61 -5.84 -38.07
C ARG A 346 -0.43 -7.02 -37.10
N SER A 347 -0.74 -6.86 -35.80
CA SER A 347 -0.69 -7.94 -34.80
C SER A 347 -1.63 -9.10 -35.22
N GLN A 348 -2.84 -8.79 -35.70
CA GLN A 348 -3.78 -9.80 -36.20
C GLN A 348 -3.26 -10.50 -37.43
N ALA A 349 -2.55 -9.79 -38.35
CA ALA A 349 -1.95 -10.40 -39.51
C ALA A 349 -0.83 -11.38 -39.12
N LEU A 350 0.02 -11.02 -38.13
CA LEU A 350 1.05 -11.91 -37.59
C LEU A 350 0.47 -13.20 -36.99
N MET A 351 -0.66 -13.10 -36.29
CA MET A 351 -1.34 -14.29 -35.72
C MET A 351 -1.82 -15.29 -36.77
N LYS A 352 -1.95 -14.88 -38.04
CA LYS A 352 -2.32 -15.76 -39.13
C LYS A 352 -1.12 -16.42 -39.81
N SER A 353 0.09 -16.02 -39.44
CA SER A 353 1.37 -16.51 -40.04
C SER A 353 2.41 -16.74 -38.94
N LEU A 354 2.04 -17.54 -37.93
CA LEU A 354 2.89 -17.79 -36.74
C LEU A 354 4.18 -18.54 -37.06
N ASP A 355 4.27 -19.23 -38.17
CA ASP A 355 5.43 -19.95 -38.69
C ASP A 355 6.39 -19.06 -39.52
N SER A 356 6.02 -17.79 -39.75
CA SER A 356 6.84 -16.89 -40.56
C SER A 356 8.24 -16.70 -39.96
N PRO A 357 9.32 -16.80 -40.75
CA PRO A 357 10.67 -16.49 -40.28
C PRO A 357 10.87 -15.00 -39.96
N ALA A 358 10.06 -14.11 -40.53
CA ALA A 358 10.11 -12.67 -40.29
C ALA A 358 9.28 -12.22 -39.05
N LEU A 359 8.64 -13.16 -38.33
CA LEU A 359 7.73 -12.82 -37.25
C LEU A 359 8.39 -11.97 -36.18
N MET A 360 9.60 -12.32 -35.75
CA MET A 360 10.31 -11.61 -34.70
C MET A 360 10.71 -10.18 -35.08
N ASP A 361 11.02 -9.97 -36.37
CA ASP A 361 11.32 -8.63 -36.90
C ASP A 361 10.06 -7.76 -36.89
N GLU A 362 8.95 -8.28 -37.41
CA GLU A 362 7.65 -7.57 -37.39
C GLU A 362 7.15 -7.33 -35.97
N TYR A 363 7.27 -8.31 -35.06
CA TYR A 363 6.93 -8.18 -33.67
C TYR A 363 7.71 -7.02 -33.03
N SER A 364 9.02 -7.00 -33.24
CA SER A 364 9.89 -5.94 -32.69
C SER A 364 9.54 -4.53 -33.20
N GLN A 365 9.14 -4.43 -34.49
CA GLN A 365 8.69 -3.17 -35.06
C GLN A 365 7.38 -2.71 -34.42
N ILE A 366 6.39 -3.61 -34.24
CA ILE A 366 5.13 -3.30 -33.59
C ILE A 366 5.39 -2.82 -32.17
N VAL A 367 6.23 -3.53 -31.39
CA VAL A 367 6.60 -3.13 -30.01
C VAL A 367 7.24 -1.74 -29.98
N SER A 368 8.18 -1.46 -30.88
CA SER A 368 8.87 -0.16 -30.94
C SER A 368 7.94 0.99 -31.31
N GLU A 369 7.09 0.81 -32.31
CA GLU A 369 6.11 1.82 -32.73
C GLU A 369 5.06 2.02 -31.64
N PHE A 370 4.57 0.96 -31.03
CA PHE A 370 3.61 1.02 -29.94
C PHE A 370 4.20 1.73 -28.71
N GLY A 371 5.45 1.43 -28.35
CA GLY A 371 6.17 2.14 -27.28
C GLY A 371 6.23 3.65 -27.51
N THR A 372 6.47 4.09 -28.76
CA THR A 372 6.46 5.50 -29.10
C THR A 372 5.08 6.14 -28.91
N LEU A 373 4.01 5.43 -29.31
CA LEU A 373 2.64 5.93 -29.20
C LEU A 373 2.16 5.96 -27.74
N THR A 374 2.49 4.93 -26.95
CA THR A 374 2.12 4.89 -25.53
C THR A 374 2.84 5.94 -24.71
N GLN A 375 4.09 6.26 -25.02
CA GLN A 375 4.79 7.40 -24.40
C GLN A 375 4.14 8.74 -24.76
N ALA A 376 3.69 8.91 -26.01
CA ALA A 376 2.97 10.11 -26.41
C ALA A 376 1.62 10.24 -25.69
N LEU A 377 0.89 9.13 -25.49
CA LEU A 377 -0.34 9.08 -24.70
C LEU A 377 -0.06 9.41 -23.23
N ALA A 378 0.98 8.82 -22.66
CA ALA A 378 1.35 9.03 -21.25
C ALA A 378 1.62 10.51 -20.97
N LYS A 379 2.39 11.19 -21.85
CA LYS A 379 2.66 12.62 -21.73
C LYS A 379 1.40 13.49 -21.79
N LYS A 380 0.40 13.09 -22.58
CA LYS A 380 -0.83 13.87 -22.78
C LYS A 380 -1.92 13.54 -21.75
N GLN A 381 -2.06 12.29 -21.33
CA GLN A 381 -3.23 11.79 -20.61
C GLN A 381 -2.89 11.19 -19.26
N LEU A 382 -1.71 10.58 -19.09
CA LEU A 382 -1.29 9.90 -17.87
C LEU A 382 -0.26 10.73 -17.09
N THR A 383 -0.52 12.04 -16.95
CA THR A 383 0.44 13.01 -16.38
C THR A 383 0.83 12.73 -14.92
N LYS A 384 0.06 11.93 -14.19
CA LYS A 384 0.35 11.52 -12.81
C LYS A 384 1.09 10.19 -12.72
N ALA A 385 1.31 9.48 -13.83
CA ALA A 385 1.98 8.17 -13.82
C ALA A 385 3.44 8.25 -13.33
N ASN A 386 4.07 9.44 -13.35
CA ASN A 386 5.44 9.67 -12.86
C ASN A 386 6.41 8.58 -13.34
N LEU A 387 6.49 8.35 -14.64
CA LEU A 387 7.24 7.25 -15.26
C LEU A 387 8.67 7.09 -14.71
N ASP A 388 9.32 8.22 -14.37
CA ASP A 388 10.67 8.22 -13.83
C ASP A 388 10.79 7.62 -12.40
N LYS A 389 9.66 7.40 -11.73
CA LYS A 389 9.59 6.83 -10.38
C LYS A 389 9.23 5.34 -10.34
N HIS A 390 8.86 4.79 -11.48
CA HIS A 390 8.45 3.41 -11.62
C HIS A 390 9.43 2.65 -12.51
N GLU A 391 9.72 1.43 -12.12
CA GLU A 391 10.54 0.53 -12.92
C GLU A 391 9.64 -0.34 -13.79
N THR A 392 9.96 -0.37 -15.09
CA THR A 392 9.35 -1.36 -15.99
C THR A 392 9.81 -2.76 -15.58
N PRO A 393 8.92 -3.78 -15.60
CA PRO A 393 9.32 -5.14 -15.32
C PRO A 393 10.57 -5.54 -16.13
N SER A 394 11.56 -6.09 -15.46
CA SER A 394 12.84 -6.50 -16.03
C SER A 394 12.84 -7.98 -16.36
N LEU A 395 13.87 -8.46 -17.06
CA LEU A 395 14.04 -9.87 -17.36
C LEU A 395 13.92 -10.81 -16.15
N GLY A 396 14.26 -10.32 -14.95
CA GLY A 396 14.12 -11.05 -13.69
C GLY A 396 12.74 -10.94 -13.02
N SER A 397 11.75 -10.32 -13.65
CA SER A 397 10.41 -10.13 -13.10
C SER A 397 9.44 -11.21 -13.62
N ALA A 398 8.48 -11.60 -12.78
CA ALA A 398 7.48 -12.62 -13.13
C ALA A 398 6.50 -12.15 -14.21
N ASP A 399 6.23 -10.85 -14.25
CA ASP A 399 5.29 -10.18 -15.14
C ASP A 399 5.96 -9.52 -16.36
N TRP A 400 7.24 -9.88 -16.60
CA TRP A 400 7.93 -9.44 -17.81
C TRP A 400 7.45 -10.20 -19.05
N HIS A 401 7.30 -9.50 -20.16
CA HIS A 401 7.00 -10.06 -21.47
C HIS A 401 8.01 -9.62 -22.53
N PRO A 402 8.22 -10.41 -23.58
CA PRO A 402 9.10 -10.07 -24.69
C PRO A 402 8.82 -8.68 -25.24
N GLY A 403 9.86 -7.85 -25.25
CA GLY A 403 9.77 -6.47 -25.72
C GLY A 403 9.67 -5.41 -24.60
N TYR A 404 9.38 -5.78 -23.35
CA TYR A 404 9.39 -4.81 -22.24
C TYR A 404 10.78 -4.19 -22.08
N GLY A 405 10.83 -2.85 -22.05
CA GLY A 405 12.08 -2.08 -22.04
C GLY A 405 12.73 -1.85 -23.41
N TYR A 406 12.38 -2.62 -24.43
CA TYR A 406 12.91 -2.44 -25.79
C TYR A 406 12.46 -1.08 -26.36
N ASN A 407 13.43 -0.27 -26.81
CA ASN A 407 13.18 1.11 -27.23
C ASN A 407 12.32 1.92 -26.26
N ASN A 408 12.54 1.71 -24.96
CA ASN A 408 11.79 2.32 -23.86
C ASN A 408 10.28 1.98 -23.86
N TYR A 409 9.90 0.84 -24.40
CA TYR A 409 8.51 0.37 -24.33
C TYR A 409 8.13 0.05 -22.89
N VAL A 410 7.15 0.76 -22.39
CA VAL A 410 6.45 0.47 -21.13
C VAL A 410 5.01 0.14 -21.49
N PRO A 411 4.44 -0.99 -21.03
CA PRO A 411 3.06 -1.34 -21.28
C PRO A 411 2.09 -0.22 -20.88
N PHE A 412 1.12 0.06 -21.73
CA PHE A 412 0.11 1.09 -21.45
C PHE A 412 -0.70 0.75 -20.19
N MET A 413 -1.01 -0.53 -19.98
CA MET A 413 -1.73 -0.99 -18.79
C MET A 413 -0.99 -0.64 -17.50
N LEU A 414 0.33 -0.82 -17.45
CA LEU A 414 1.13 -0.43 -16.28
C LEU A 414 1.11 1.09 -16.06
N MET A 415 1.31 1.87 -17.13
CA MET A 415 1.27 3.34 -17.04
C MET A 415 -0.11 3.85 -16.60
N SER A 416 -1.18 3.24 -17.07
CA SER A 416 -2.57 3.55 -16.67
C SER A 416 -2.81 3.22 -15.20
N THR A 417 -2.28 2.08 -14.72
CA THR A 417 -2.34 1.69 -13.30
C THR A 417 -1.59 2.70 -12.43
N TRP A 418 -0.33 3.00 -12.73
CA TRP A 418 0.46 4.00 -11.99
C TRP A 418 -0.20 5.38 -11.98
N HIS A 419 -0.82 5.78 -13.11
CA HIS A 419 -1.58 7.02 -13.17
C HIS A 419 -2.79 6.98 -12.23
N SER A 420 -3.56 5.90 -12.26
CA SER A 420 -4.75 5.72 -11.42
C SER A 420 -4.40 5.69 -9.94
N GLU A 421 -3.34 4.97 -9.57
CA GLU A 421 -2.82 4.94 -8.20
C GLU A 421 -2.36 6.33 -7.74
N ALA A 422 -1.65 7.07 -8.60
CA ALA A 422 -1.21 8.43 -8.29
C ALA A 422 -2.36 9.44 -8.22
N VAL A 423 -3.39 9.28 -9.03
CA VAL A 423 -4.63 10.07 -8.95
C VAL A 423 -5.37 9.76 -7.66
N GLN A 424 -5.48 8.47 -7.29
CA GLN A 424 -6.08 8.06 -6.02
C GLN A 424 -5.27 8.56 -4.82
N ALA A 425 -3.93 8.48 -4.89
CA ALA A 425 -3.05 9.02 -3.86
C ALA A 425 -3.06 10.56 -3.79
N ALA A 426 -3.33 11.23 -4.92
CA ALA A 426 -3.44 12.68 -5.00
C ALA A 426 -4.88 13.18 -4.80
N SER A 427 -5.88 12.30 -4.79
CA SER A 427 -7.18 12.60 -4.21
C SER A 427 -6.97 12.65 -2.70
N SER A 428 -6.41 13.78 -2.24
CA SER A 428 -6.31 14.13 -0.85
C SER A 428 -7.66 13.84 -0.19
N SER A 429 -7.62 13.32 1.02
CA SER A 429 -8.79 13.26 1.89
C SER A 429 -9.53 14.59 1.81
N SER A 430 -10.81 14.52 1.61
CA SER A 430 -11.69 15.67 1.52
C SER A 430 -12.70 15.63 2.65
N THR A 431 -13.22 16.80 3.04
CA THR A 431 -14.38 16.85 3.95
C THR A 431 -15.49 15.98 3.39
N ALA A 432 -16.09 15.14 4.23
CA ALA A 432 -17.14 14.22 3.84
C ALA A 432 -18.31 14.95 3.19
N SER A 433 -18.86 14.37 2.13
CA SER A 433 -19.97 14.93 1.37
C SER A 433 -21.05 13.88 1.17
N TYR A 434 -22.28 14.22 1.57
CA TYR A 434 -23.41 13.31 1.57
C TYR A 434 -24.55 13.80 0.68
N SER A 435 -25.29 12.85 0.12
CA SER A 435 -26.56 13.12 -0.54
C SER A 435 -27.74 13.12 0.47
N GLY A 436 -28.88 13.67 0.06
CA GLY A 436 -30.15 13.53 0.80
C GLY A 436 -30.28 14.38 2.05
N GLY A 437 -29.52 15.48 2.19
CA GLY A 437 -29.69 16.43 3.32
C GLY A 437 -29.01 15.99 4.62
N PHE A 438 -28.21 14.93 4.62
CA PHE A 438 -27.35 14.57 5.74
C PHE A 438 -26.19 15.58 5.87
N SER A 439 -25.87 16.00 7.11
CA SER A 439 -24.89 17.05 7.38
C SER A 439 -23.88 16.65 8.47
N GLY A 440 -23.58 15.36 8.58
CA GLY A 440 -22.61 14.83 9.53
C GLY A 440 -21.19 15.34 9.27
N ALA A 441 -20.43 15.57 10.33
CA ALA A 441 -19.03 16.00 10.24
C ALA A 441 -18.10 14.80 9.99
N GLY A 442 -17.03 15.02 9.22
CA GLY A 442 -16.04 14.00 8.93
C GLY A 442 -15.21 14.30 7.70
N ALA A 443 -14.37 13.35 7.34
CA ALA A 443 -13.59 13.36 6.10
C ALA A 443 -13.41 11.93 5.58
N SER A 444 -13.21 11.79 4.28
CA SER A 444 -12.88 10.53 3.64
C SER A 444 -11.76 10.67 2.63
N GLY A 445 -11.12 9.57 2.27
CA GLY A 445 -10.00 9.55 1.32
C GLY A 445 -9.81 8.18 0.71
N SER A 446 -8.69 8.02 0.00
CA SER A 446 -8.25 6.75 -0.60
C SER A 446 -6.83 6.42 -0.18
N PHE A 447 -6.46 5.13 -0.26
CA PHE A 447 -5.11 4.65 0.06
C PHE A 447 -4.56 3.71 -0.99
#